data_0f805ed8fb3f902a46c302cdb7306776
#
_entry.id   0f805ed8fb3f902a46c302cdb7306776
#
_cell.length_a   1.000
_cell.length_b   1.000
_cell.length_c   1.000
_cell.angle_alpha   90.00
_cell.angle_beta   90.00
_cell.angle_gamma   90.00
#
_symmetry.space_group_name_H-M   'P 1'
#
loop_
_entity.id
_entity.type
_entity.pdbx_description
1 polymer ?
#
loop_
_entity_poly.entity_id
_entity_poly.type
_entity_poly.pdbx_seq_one_letter_code
_entity_poly.pdbx_strand_id
1 'polypeptide(L)'
;LDFFFVVEFVTNGRIDFKKLNESLNNKFPMKDTKAYLVLDWEGKVYDDLWSKNNYKESMSQFISAIDFIKKNRPNIKVGYYGIPSREFWNADAVWQNKNLLLAPLYKKVDFLANSVYMFYTDSEVKSVLNTNYIKQNVELALTIGKKFNKPVYPVIWHRYHPSNQHFGLMNIPLQSFRTYINDILETEVQGKKVSGVFWWQADIYYRKTEINNKNLKKEYSEIKNFDEYDVK
;
A
#
# COMPACT_ATOMS: atom_id res chain seq x y z
N LEU A 1 10.00 9.25 -0.50
CA LEU A 1 9.20 8.05 -0.71
C LEU A 1 8.91 7.89 -2.18
N ASP A 2 9.14 6.70 -2.71
CA ASP A 2 8.84 6.35 -4.10
C ASP A 2 8.10 5.02 -4.17
N PHE A 3 7.31 4.85 -5.23
CA PHE A 3 6.63 3.61 -5.57
C PHE A 3 7.15 3.09 -6.91
N PHE A 4 7.41 1.78 -6.98
CA PHE A 4 7.58 1.05 -8.23
C PHE A 4 6.36 0.18 -8.46
N PHE A 5 5.69 0.42 -9.58
CA PHE A 5 4.55 -0.38 -10.02
C PHE A 5 5.01 -1.59 -10.82
N VAL A 6 4.13 -2.56 -11.00
CA VAL A 6 4.39 -3.81 -11.74
C VAL A 6 5.13 -3.59 -13.06
N VAL A 7 4.76 -2.57 -13.82
CA VAL A 7 5.37 -2.27 -15.14
C VAL A 7 6.87 -1.94 -15.07
N GLU A 8 7.37 -1.53 -13.90
CA GLU A 8 8.75 -1.09 -13.70
C GLU A 8 9.70 -2.23 -13.31
N PHE A 9 9.18 -3.41 -12.95
CA PHE A 9 10.02 -4.52 -12.49
C PHE A 9 9.48 -5.91 -12.79
N VAL A 10 8.36 -6.06 -13.53
CA VAL A 10 7.73 -7.34 -13.83
C VAL A 10 7.53 -7.50 -15.33
N THR A 11 7.76 -8.71 -15.85
CA THR A 11 7.42 -9.15 -17.20
C THR A 11 6.76 -10.52 -17.12
N ASN A 12 5.59 -10.68 -17.75
CA ASN A 12 4.83 -11.94 -17.75
C ASN A 12 4.56 -12.52 -16.34
N GLY A 13 4.26 -11.65 -15.37
CA GLY A 13 3.98 -12.03 -13.99
C GLY A 13 5.20 -12.46 -13.17
N ARG A 14 6.41 -12.29 -13.70
CA ARG A 14 7.66 -12.62 -13.02
C ARG A 14 8.55 -11.40 -12.87
N ILE A 15 9.40 -11.42 -11.83
CA ILE A 15 10.39 -10.37 -11.68
C ILE A 15 11.31 -10.31 -12.90
N ASP A 16 11.51 -9.11 -13.41
CA ASP A 16 12.44 -8.80 -14.49
C ASP A 16 13.57 -7.92 -13.92
N PHE A 17 14.69 -8.55 -13.66
CA PHE A 17 15.84 -7.87 -13.05
C PHE A 17 16.45 -6.78 -13.95
N LYS A 18 16.28 -6.89 -15.28
CA LYS A 18 16.74 -5.84 -16.20
C LYS A 18 15.89 -4.59 -16.04
N LYS A 19 14.56 -4.74 -16.09
CA LYS A 19 13.62 -3.63 -15.85
C LYS A 19 13.82 -3.01 -14.46
N LEU A 20 13.92 -3.86 -13.42
CA LEU A 20 14.15 -3.38 -12.06
C LEU A 20 15.45 -2.57 -11.96
N ASN A 21 16.51 -3.01 -12.62
CA ASN A 21 17.78 -2.28 -12.65
C ASN A 21 17.67 -0.96 -13.40
N GLU A 22 16.97 -0.93 -14.52
CA GLU A 22 16.71 0.29 -15.28
C GLU A 22 15.91 1.29 -14.44
N SER A 23 14.83 0.85 -13.80
CA SER A 23 14.01 1.69 -12.91
C SER A 23 14.81 2.23 -11.72
N LEU A 24 15.65 1.39 -11.10
CA LEU A 24 16.56 1.81 -10.03
C LEU A 24 17.56 2.86 -10.51
N ASN A 25 18.15 2.69 -11.69
CA ASN A 25 19.11 3.64 -12.23
C ASN A 25 18.46 4.98 -12.58
N ASN A 26 17.25 4.94 -13.13
CA ASN A 26 16.50 6.16 -13.49
C ASN A 26 16.06 6.94 -12.24
N LYS A 27 15.54 6.25 -11.24
CA LYS A 27 14.97 6.90 -10.04
C LYS A 27 16.02 7.21 -8.98
N PHE A 28 17.01 6.33 -8.83
CA PHE A 28 18.06 6.41 -7.83
C PHE A 28 19.44 6.24 -8.48
N PRO A 29 19.93 7.20 -9.26
CA PRO A 29 21.16 7.07 -10.03
C PRO A 29 22.39 6.84 -9.14
N MET A 30 22.42 7.43 -7.95
CA MET A 30 23.51 7.26 -7.00
C MET A 30 23.32 6.00 -6.15
N LYS A 31 24.37 5.19 -6.02
CA LYS A 31 24.33 3.92 -5.26
C LYS A 31 24.10 4.09 -3.76
N ASP A 32 24.52 5.21 -3.21
CA ASP A 32 24.41 5.55 -1.79
C ASP A 32 23.12 6.30 -1.42
N THR A 33 22.19 6.46 -2.37
CA THR A 33 20.91 7.11 -2.14
C THR A 33 20.17 6.50 -0.95
N LYS A 34 19.74 7.35 -0.03
CA LYS A 34 18.86 6.98 1.09
C LYS A 34 17.41 7.32 0.73
N ALA A 35 16.57 6.31 0.61
CA ALA A 35 15.17 6.49 0.25
C ALA A 35 14.30 5.38 0.84
N TYR A 36 12.98 5.60 0.83
CA TYR A 36 11.97 4.55 1.02
C TYR A 36 11.40 4.19 -0.35
N LEU A 37 11.38 2.91 -0.64
CA LEU A 37 10.81 2.36 -1.87
C LEU A 37 9.72 1.36 -1.52
N VAL A 38 8.52 1.61 -1.99
CA VAL A 38 7.39 0.67 -1.92
C VAL A 38 7.26 -0.02 -3.27
N LEU A 39 7.34 -1.34 -3.27
CA LEU A 39 7.05 -2.17 -4.43
C LEU A 39 5.55 -2.49 -4.44
N ASP A 40 4.87 -2.10 -5.50
CA ASP A 40 3.45 -2.37 -5.71
C ASP A 40 3.30 -3.53 -6.68
N TRP A 41 3.27 -4.75 -6.13
CA TRP A 41 3.14 -5.98 -6.91
C TRP A 41 1.82 -6.68 -6.61
N GLU A 42 0.83 -6.33 -7.39
CA GLU A 42 -0.52 -6.89 -7.30
C GLU A 42 -0.77 -8.01 -8.32
N GLY A 43 -1.97 -8.58 -8.28
CA GLY A 43 -2.44 -9.63 -9.18
C GLY A 43 -2.01 -11.03 -8.77
N LYS A 44 -1.95 -11.93 -9.77
CA LYS A 44 -1.82 -13.37 -9.51
C LYS A 44 -0.64 -13.76 -8.62
N VAL A 45 0.52 -13.15 -8.79
CA VAL A 45 1.71 -13.50 -7.99
C VAL A 45 1.54 -13.06 -6.53
N TYR A 46 0.83 -11.97 -6.26
CA TYR A 46 0.45 -11.56 -4.91
C TYR A 46 -0.55 -12.55 -4.30
N ASP A 47 -1.59 -12.95 -5.05
CA ASP A 47 -2.57 -13.94 -4.60
C ASP A 47 -1.94 -15.29 -4.31
N ASP A 48 -0.94 -15.68 -5.10
CA ASP A 48 -0.18 -16.93 -4.95
C ASP A 48 0.67 -16.98 -3.66
N LEU A 49 0.90 -15.84 -2.98
CA LEU A 49 1.53 -15.83 -1.65
C LEU A 49 0.73 -16.62 -0.59
N TRP A 50 -0.54 -16.93 -0.85
CA TRP A 50 -1.40 -17.73 0.02
C TRP A 50 -1.89 -19.03 -0.62
N SER A 51 -1.37 -19.38 -1.80
CA SER A 51 -1.68 -20.62 -2.52
C SER A 51 -0.83 -21.77 -2.00
N LYS A 52 -1.44 -22.92 -1.70
CA LYS A 52 -0.70 -24.13 -1.32
C LYS A 52 0.35 -24.54 -2.36
N ASN A 53 0.04 -24.38 -3.64
CA ASN A 53 0.87 -24.88 -4.74
C ASN A 53 1.95 -23.87 -5.16
N ASN A 54 1.63 -22.56 -5.13
CA ASN A 54 2.45 -21.52 -5.73
C ASN A 54 3.20 -20.67 -4.70
N TYR A 55 2.90 -20.83 -3.40
CA TYR A 55 3.48 -20.03 -2.32
C TYR A 55 5.00 -19.90 -2.39
N LYS A 56 5.71 -21.03 -2.56
CA LYS A 56 7.18 -21.04 -2.54
C LYS A 56 7.77 -20.23 -3.70
N GLU A 57 7.18 -20.36 -4.88
CA GLU A 57 7.64 -19.62 -6.06
C GLU A 57 7.34 -18.13 -5.92
N SER A 58 6.11 -17.77 -5.55
CA SER A 58 5.73 -16.39 -5.31
C SER A 58 6.60 -15.74 -4.24
N MET A 59 6.76 -16.39 -3.08
CA MET A 59 7.62 -15.90 -1.99
C MET A 59 9.07 -15.69 -2.45
N SER A 60 9.61 -16.61 -3.24
CA SER A 60 10.96 -16.50 -3.81
C SER A 60 11.10 -15.26 -4.68
N GLN A 61 10.12 -14.98 -5.53
CA GLN A 61 10.14 -13.80 -6.40
C GLN A 61 10.10 -12.49 -5.59
N PHE A 62 9.21 -12.39 -4.59
CA PHE A 62 9.15 -11.23 -3.71
C PHE A 62 10.48 -11.01 -2.97
N ILE A 63 11.07 -12.05 -2.41
CA ILE A 63 12.37 -11.95 -1.71
C ILE A 63 13.48 -11.56 -2.68
N SER A 64 13.50 -12.14 -3.88
CA SER A 64 14.53 -11.86 -4.89
C SER A 64 14.54 -10.40 -5.34
N ALA A 65 13.38 -9.76 -5.43
CA ALA A 65 13.29 -8.32 -5.73
C ALA A 65 13.98 -7.48 -4.65
N ILE A 66 13.70 -7.76 -3.38
CA ILE A 66 14.35 -7.07 -2.26
C ILE A 66 15.87 -7.29 -2.28
N ASP A 67 16.29 -8.55 -2.40
CA ASP A 67 17.72 -8.91 -2.38
C ASP A 67 18.48 -8.22 -3.54
N PHE A 68 17.86 -8.13 -4.72
CA PHE A 68 18.41 -7.40 -5.85
C PHE A 68 18.54 -5.91 -5.58
N ILE A 69 17.50 -5.27 -5.03
CA ILE A 69 17.53 -3.85 -4.68
C ILE A 69 18.60 -3.58 -3.64
N LYS A 70 18.64 -4.36 -2.58
CA LYS A 70 19.63 -4.20 -1.49
C LYS A 70 21.06 -4.39 -1.96
N LYS A 71 21.29 -5.30 -2.92
CA LYS A 71 22.61 -5.49 -3.54
C LYS A 71 23.07 -4.27 -4.34
N ASN A 72 22.15 -3.62 -5.07
CA ASN A 72 22.48 -2.52 -5.98
C ASN A 72 22.33 -1.13 -5.33
N ARG A 73 21.47 -1.00 -4.31
CA ARG A 73 21.15 0.24 -3.56
C ARG A 73 21.00 -0.07 -2.07
N PRO A 74 22.08 -0.34 -1.35
CA PRO A 74 22.04 -0.88 0.02
C PRO A 74 21.34 0.04 1.03
N ASN A 75 21.31 1.35 0.77
CA ASN A 75 20.74 2.33 1.69
C ASN A 75 19.25 2.60 1.43
N ILE A 76 18.66 2.04 0.36
CA ILE A 76 17.22 2.14 0.13
C ILE A 76 16.50 1.19 1.09
N LYS A 77 15.51 1.71 1.80
CA LYS A 77 14.56 0.94 2.60
C LYS A 77 13.46 0.42 1.70
N VAL A 78 13.16 -0.88 1.75
CA VAL A 78 12.22 -1.53 0.85
C VAL A 78 11.09 -2.18 1.63
N GLY A 79 9.86 -1.97 1.18
CA GLY A 79 8.65 -2.66 1.64
C GLY A 79 7.72 -2.94 0.46
N TYR A 80 6.65 -3.69 0.73
CA TYR A 80 5.62 -3.98 -0.26
C TYR A 80 4.30 -3.31 0.09
N TYR A 81 3.64 -2.71 -0.90
CA TYR A 81 2.27 -2.26 -0.77
C TYR A 81 1.35 -3.44 -0.45
N GLY A 82 0.39 -3.20 0.44
CA GLY A 82 -0.64 -4.19 0.78
C GLY A 82 -0.14 -5.40 1.59
N ILE A 83 1.06 -5.37 2.16
CA ILE A 83 1.59 -6.44 3.00
C ILE A 83 1.90 -5.89 4.41
N PRO A 84 1.23 -6.46 5.46
CA PRO A 84 0.23 -7.55 5.47
C PRO A 84 -1.06 -7.22 4.71
N SER A 85 -1.75 -8.29 4.24
CA SER A 85 -3.00 -8.11 3.49
C SER A 85 -4.11 -7.60 4.39
N ARG A 86 -4.93 -6.71 3.82
CA ARG A 86 -6.10 -6.15 4.51
C ARG A 86 -7.32 -7.07 4.44
N GLU A 87 -8.23 -6.89 5.39
CA GLU A 87 -9.54 -7.54 5.41
C GLU A 87 -10.58 -6.58 5.99
N PHE A 88 -11.78 -6.52 5.40
CA PHE A 88 -12.85 -5.65 5.85
C PHE A 88 -13.91 -6.40 6.67
N TRP A 89 -14.38 -7.55 6.17
CA TRP A 89 -15.53 -8.25 6.75
C TRP A 89 -15.15 -9.35 7.72
N ASN A 90 -14.04 -10.05 7.45
CA ASN A 90 -13.65 -11.28 8.14
C ASN A 90 -12.24 -11.16 8.74
N ALA A 91 -12.01 -10.09 9.50
CA ALA A 91 -10.72 -9.86 10.17
C ALA A 91 -10.57 -10.77 11.40
N ASP A 92 -10.60 -12.09 11.17
CA ASP A 92 -10.58 -13.15 12.15
C ASP A 92 -9.20 -13.83 12.31
N ALA A 93 -9.15 -14.88 13.14
CA ALA A 93 -7.92 -15.65 13.35
C ALA A 93 -7.41 -16.34 12.06
N VAL A 94 -8.29 -16.68 11.11
CA VAL A 94 -7.90 -17.30 9.84
C VAL A 94 -7.12 -16.29 9.00
N TRP A 95 -7.64 -15.07 8.87
CA TRP A 95 -6.96 -13.98 8.19
C TRP A 95 -5.62 -13.62 8.87
N GLN A 96 -5.59 -13.53 10.20
CA GLN A 96 -4.37 -13.27 10.94
C GLN A 96 -3.30 -14.35 10.68
N ASN A 97 -3.68 -15.63 10.79
CA ASN A 97 -2.78 -16.75 10.54
C ASN A 97 -2.30 -16.80 9.09
N LYS A 98 -3.17 -16.48 8.13
CA LYS A 98 -2.81 -16.35 6.71
C LYS A 98 -1.68 -15.34 6.53
N ASN A 99 -1.77 -14.16 7.16
CA ASN A 99 -0.71 -13.17 7.10
C ASN A 99 0.60 -13.64 7.77
N LEU A 100 0.53 -14.45 8.82
CA LEU A 100 1.74 -14.98 9.48
C LEU A 100 2.54 -15.96 8.60
N LEU A 101 1.93 -16.53 7.54
CA LEU A 101 2.66 -17.34 6.55
C LEU A 101 3.72 -16.52 5.82
N LEU A 102 3.58 -15.20 5.78
CA LEU A 102 4.55 -14.30 5.13
C LEU A 102 5.78 -14.00 6.01
N ALA A 103 5.99 -14.73 7.11
CA ALA A 103 7.14 -14.55 7.99
C ALA A 103 8.52 -14.47 7.28
N PRO A 104 8.80 -15.27 6.22
CA PRO A 104 10.05 -15.14 5.47
C PRO A 104 10.20 -13.75 4.82
N LEU A 105 9.11 -13.18 4.29
CA LEU A 105 9.11 -11.86 3.67
C LEU A 105 9.26 -10.75 4.72
N TYR A 106 8.58 -10.85 5.87
CA TYR A 106 8.72 -9.87 6.97
C TYR A 106 10.14 -9.77 7.51
N LYS A 107 10.92 -10.85 7.45
CA LYS A 107 12.34 -10.81 7.82
C LYS A 107 13.18 -9.98 6.82
N LYS A 108 12.77 -9.94 5.56
CA LYS A 108 13.51 -9.31 4.46
C LYS A 108 13.18 -7.83 4.25
N VAL A 109 11.91 -7.44 4.34
CA VAL A 109 11.50 -6.03 4.19
C VAL A 109 12.12 -5.16 5.28
N ASP A 110 12.29 -3.88 5.00
CA ASP A 110 12.75 -2.89 5.99
C ASP A 110 11.59 -2.29 6.80
N PHE A 111 10.38 -2.29 6.25
CA PHE A 111 9.15 -1.78 6.86
C PHE A 111 7.92 -2.50 6.33
N LEU A 112 6.79 -2.33 7.02
CA LEU A 112 5.48 -2.81 6.59
C LEU A 112 4.67 -1.64 6.03
N ALA A 113 4.01 -1.86 4.87
CA ALA A 113 3.20 -0.87 4.18
C ALA A 113 1.81 -1.44 3.84
N ASN A 114 1.07 -1.85 4.87
CA ASN A 114 -0.28 -2.36 4.71
C ASN A 114 -1.22 -1.28 4.16
N SER A 115 -2.09 -1.66 3.22
CA SER A 115 -3.11 -0.76 2.69
C SER A 115 -4.29 -0.68 3.66
N VAL A 116 -4.75 0.55 3.93
CA VAL A 116 -5.95 0.81 4.72
C VAL A 116 -6.89 1.79 4.00
N TYR A 117 -6.92 1.73 2.66
CA TYR A 117 -7.83 2.57 1.86
C TYR A 117 -9.28 2.33 2.25
N MET A 118 -10.04 3.42 2.38
CA MET A 118 -11.47 3.36 2.69
C MET A 118 -12.27 2.78 1.52
N PHE A 119 -13.04 1.71 1.81
CA PHE A 119 -13.91 1.07 0.81
C PHE A 119 -15.29 1.69 0.75
N TYR A 120 -15.85 2.06 1.90
CA TYR A 120 -17.25 2.44 2.05
C TYR A 120 -17.37 3.78 2.74
N THR A 121 -18.45 4.50 2.41
CA THR A 121 -18.88 5.68 3.14
C THR A 121 -19.59 5.28 4.44
N ASP A 122 -19.71 6.20 5.38
CA ASP A 122 -20.49 5.99 6.62
C ASP A 122 -22.01 5.89 6.34
N SER A 123 -22.46 6.22 5.12
CA SER A 123 -23.83 6.01 4.68
C SER A 123 -24.09 4.62 4.08
N GLU A 124 -23.06 3.97 3.55
CA GLU A 124 -23.14 2.60 3.03
C GLU A 124 -22.99 1.56 4.13
N VAL A 125 -22.10 1.84 5.10
CA VAL A 125 -21.90 1.00 6.28
C VAL A 125 -21.87 1.87 7.52
N LYS A 126 -22.22 1.31 8.68
CA LYS A 126 -22.11 2.08 9.93
C LYS A 126 -20.67 2.52 10.16
N SER A 127 -20.47 3.77 10.60
CA SER A 127 -19.12 4.34 10.85
C SER A 127 -18.24 3.44 11.73
N VAL A 128 -18.84 2.73 12.71
CA VAL A 128 -18.13 1.76 13.55
C VAL A 128 -17.48 0.64 12.75
N LEU A 129 -18.05 0.22 11.60
CA LEU A 129 -17.44 -0.81 10.75
C LEU A 129 -16.20 -0.27 10.03
N ASN A 130 -16.23 0.99 9.57
CA ASN A 130 -15.06 1.64 9.01
C ASN A 130 -13.95 1.80 10.06
N THR A 131 -14.28 2.27 11.27
CA THR A 131 -13.33 2.36 12.39
C THR A 131 -12.73 0.99 12.75
N ASN A 132 -13.56 -0.05 12.86
CA ASN A 132 -13.10 -1.40 13.13
C ASN A 132 -12.16 -1.92 12.03
N TYR A 133 -12.53 -1.72 10.76
CA TYR A 133 -11.67 -2.08 9.63
C TYR A 133 -10.29 -1.43 9.76
N ILE A 134 -10.22 -0.13 10.01
CA ILE A 134 -8.95 0.58 10.16
C ILE A 134 -8.15 -0.02 11.32
N LYS A 135 -8.74 -0.07 12.52
CA LYS A 135 -8.05 -0.52 13.73
C LYS A 135 -7.52 -1.94 13.60
N GLN A 136 -8.36 -2.90 13.19
CA GLN A 136 -7.96 -4.30 13.06
C GLN A 136 -6.81 -4.51 12.07
N ASN A 137 -6.81 -3.80 10.94
CA ASN A 137 -5.74 -3.90 9.96
C ASN A 137 -4.43 -3.24 10.44
N VAL A 138 -4.53 -2.13 11.16
CA VAL A 138 -3.36 -1.49 11.78
C VAL A 138 -2.82 -2.33 12.96
N GLU A 139 -3.69 -2.87 13.81
CA GLU A 139 -3.31 -3.76 14.90
C GLU A 139 -2.57 -5.01 14.41
N LEU A 140 -3.04 -5.65 13.34
CA LEU A 140 -2.32 -6.78 12.74
C LEU A 140 -0.93 -6.36 12.25
N ALA A 141 -0.85 -5.23 11.53
CA ALA A 141 0.44 -4.73 11.05
C ALA A 141 1.39 -4.38 12.20
N LEU A 142 0.91 -3.77 13.28
CA LEU A 142 1.69 -3.47 14.49
C LEU A 142 2.16 -4.75 15.21
N THR A 143 1.29 -5.75 15.32
CA THR A 143 1.61 -7.06 15.90
C THR A 143 2.75 -7.73 15.13
N ILE A 144 2.65 -7.77 13.80
CA ILE A 144 3.69 -8.30 12.92
C ILE A 144 4.95 -7.42 13.01
N GLY A 145 4.79 -6.11 12.95
CA GLY A 145 5.88 -5.15 13.05
C GLY A 145 6.64 -5.26 14.38
N LYS A 146 5.96 -5.56 15.48
CA LYS A 146 6.59 -5.85 16.78
C LYS A 146 7.36 -7.17 16.73
N LYS A 147 6.71 -8.25 16.25
CA LYS A 147 7.31 -9.59 16.16
C LYS A 147 8.60 -9.62 15.33
N PHE A 148 8.67 -8.85 14.24
CA PHE A 148 9.80 -8.84 13.31
C PHE A 148 10.68 -7.60 13.44
N ASN A 149 10.44 -6.74 14.43
CA ASN A 149 11.15 -5.49 14.66
C ASN A 149 11.14 -4.58 13.40
N LYS A 150 9.95 -4.36 12.82
CA LYS A 150 9.79 -3.51 11.63
C LYS A 150 8.93 -2.30 11.94
N PRO A 151 9.30 -1.10 11.48
CA PRO A 151 8.39 0.05 11.49
C PRO A 151 7.18 -0.22 10.59
N VAL A 152 6.05 0.40 10.92
CA VAL A 152 4.78 0.25 10.21
C VAL A 152 4.36 1.61 9.68
N TYR A 153 4.14 1.69 8.37
CA TYR A 153 3.67 2.86 7.65
C TYR A 153 2.44 2.48 6.83
N PRO A 154 1.22 2.53 7.41
CA PRO A 154 0.02 2.25 6.64
C PRO A 154 -0.06 3.16 5.41
N VAL A 155 -0.46 2.59 4.28
CA VAL A 155 -0.68 3.34 3.05
C VAL A 155 -2.12 3.85 3.04
N ILE A 156 -2.28 5.15 2.95
CA ILE A 156 -3.56 5.85 2.97
C ILE A 156 -3.84 6.55 1.65
N TRP A 157 -5.12 6.83 1.41
CA TRP A 157 -5.58 7.62 0.28
C TRP A 157 -6.76 8.49 0.71
N HIS A 158 -6.83 9.69 0.20
CA HIS A 158 -7.92 10.63 0.50
C HIS A 158 -9.18 10.39 -0.34
N ARG A 159 -9.18 9.35 -1.19
CA ARG A 159 -10.32 8.93 -2.01
C ARG A 159 -10.83 7.56 -1.57
N TYR A 160 -12.12 7.31 -1.79
CA TYR A 160 -12.66 5.97 -1.65
C TYR A 160 -12.05 5.03 -2.68
N HIS A 161 -11.81 3.78 -2.28
CA HIS A 161 -11.24 2.76 -3.13
C HIS A 161 -12.05 2.58 -4.43
N PRO A 162 -11.42 2.44 -5.60
CA PRO A 162 -12.12 2.36 -6.89
C PRO A 162 -13.05 1.16 -7.03
N SER A 163 -12.93 0.13 -6.18
CA SER A 163 -13.88 -1.00 -6.16
C SER A 163 -15.27 -0.63 -5.63
N ASN A 164 -15.42 0.52 -4.96
CA ASN A 164 -16.75 1.01 -4.59
C ASN A 164 -17.47 1.49 -5.85
N GLN A 165 -18.63 0.86 -6.17
CA GLN A 165 -19.37 1.12 -7.40
C GLN A 165 -20.02 2.51 -7.45
N HIS A 166 -20.35 3.08 -6.29
CA HIS A 166 -21.07 4.36 -6.19
C HIS A 166 -20.14 5.52 -5.90
N PHE A 167 -19.22 5.35 -4.96
CA PHE A 167 -18.36 6.42 -4.41
C PHE A 167 -16.87 6.26 -4.79
N GLY A 168 -16.53 5.21 -5.54
CA GLY A 168 -15.15 4.97 -5.95
C GLY A 168 -14.51 6.20 -6.59
N LEU A 169 -13.31 6.53 -6.13
CA LEU A 169 -12.52 7.71 -6.50
C LEU A 169 -13.07 9.07 -6.05
N MET A 170 -14.24 9.14 -5.41
CA MET A 170 -14.68 10.39 -4.76
C MET A 170 -13.78 10.71 -3.56
N ASN A 171 -13.58 12.01 -3.32
CA ASN A 171 -12.90 12.47 -2.12
C ASN A 171 -13.67 12.03 -0.86
N ILE A 172 -12.94 11.53 0.13
CA ILE A 172 -13.49 11.27 1.46
C ILE A 172 -13.77 12.63 2.11
N PRO A 173 -14.98 12.87 2.67
CA PRO A 173 -15.26 14.12 3.39
C PRO A 173 -14.20 14.39 4.44
N LEU A 174 -13.76 15.65 4.55
CA LEU A 174 -12.63 16.05 5.39
C LEU A 174 -12.75 15.55 6.84
N GLN A 175 -13.97 15.62 7.41
CA GLN A 175 -14.18 15.15 8.78
C GLN A 175 -14.01 13.64 8.91
N SER A 176 -14.55 12.86 7.98
CA SER A 176 -14.37 11.39 7.92
C SER A 176 -12.89 11.03 7.69
N PHE A 177 -12.19 11.79 6.83
CA PHE A 177 -10.76 11.58 6.60
C PHE A 177 -9.91 11.87 7.84
N ARG A 178 -10.26 12.91 8.61
CA ARG A 178 -9.60 13.20 9.90
C ARG A 178 -9.82 12.07 10.91
N THR A 179 -11.04 11.57 11.04
CA THR A 179 -11.34 10.40 11.91
C THR A 179 -10.53 9.20 11.49
N TYR A 180 -10.48 8.91 10.19
CA TYR A 180 -9.69 7.84 9.60
C TYR A 180 -8.20 7.93 9.98
N ILE A 181 -7.59 9.12 9.83
CA ILE A 181 -6.18 9.33 10.20
C ILE A 181 -5.99 9.17 11.72
N ASN A 182 -6.89 9.71 12.54
CA ASN A 182 -6.81 9.57 13.98
C ASN A 182 -6.90 8.11 14.42
N ASP A 183 -7.84 7.32 13.86
CA ASP A 183 -7.95 5.89 14.15
C ASP A 183 -6.63 5.15 13.86
N ILE A 184 -5.92 5.51 12.77
CA ILE A 184 -4.59 4.94 12.47
C ILE A 184 -3.55 5.34 13.52
N LEU A 185 -3.45 6.63 13.82
CA LEU A 185 -2.39 7.18 14.68
C LEU A 185 -2.56 6.80 16.16
N GLU A 186 -3.80 6.62 16.61
CA GLU A 186 -4.13 6.26 17.98
C GLU A 186 -4.07 4.75 18.23
N THR A 187 -4.13 3.93 17.17
CA THR A 187 -4.05 2.48 17.30
C THR A 187 -2.68 2.07 17.86
N GLU A 188 -2.72 1.29 18.92
CA GLU A 188 -1.52 0.83 19.63
C GLU A 188 -1.60 -0.65 19.97
N VAL A 189 -0.49 -1.37 19.84
CA VAL A 189 -0.34 -2.76 20.26
C VAL A 189 0.86 -2.88 21.20
N GLN A 190 0.59 -3.06 22.48
CA GLN A 190 1.61 -3.27 23.51
C GLN A 190 2.73 -2.20 23.45
N GLY A 191 2.37 -0.93 23.44
CA GLY A 191 3.27 0.21 23.39
C GLY A 191 3.81 0.56 22.00
N LYS A 192 3.50 -0.22 20.97
CA LYS A 192 3.91 0.08 19.59
C LYS A 192 2.80 0.80 18.85
N LYS A 193 3.15 1.93 18.28
CA LYS A 193 2.31 2.72 17.35
C LYS A 193 2.90 2.68 15.94
N VAL A 194 2.12 3.16 14.97
CA VAL A 194 2.63 3.37 13.61
C VAL A 194 3.79 4.37 13.60
N SER A 195 4.72 4.21 12.68
CA SER A 195 5.89 5.11 12.55
C SER A 195 5.59 6.33 11.69
N GLY A 196 4.40 6.41 11.12
CA GLY A 196 3.86 7.42 10.23
C GLY A 196 2.91 6.79 9.24
N VAL A 197 2.52 7.51 8.22
CA VAL A 197 1.68 7.04 7.12
C VAL A 197 2.35 7.33 5.78
N PHE A 198 2.11 6.49 4.79
CA PHE A 198 2.42 6.79 3.40
C PHE A 198 1.15 7.24 2.71
N TRP A 199 1.10 8.48 2.32
CA TRP A 199 -0.04 9.05 1.62
C TRP A 199 0.18 8.92 0.11
N TRP A 200 -0.58 8.00 -0.50
CA TRP A 200 -0.58 7.87 -1.95
C TRP A 200 -1.44 8.95 -2.58
N GLN A 201 -0.86 9.67 -3.53
CA GLN A 201 -1.53 10.74 -4.24
C GLN A 201 -1.43 10.46 -5.75
N ALA A 202 -2.56 10.09 -6.35
CA ALA A 202 -2.64 9.67 -7.74
C ALA A 202 -3.40 10.67 -8.65
N ASP A 203 -3.77 11.84 -8.14
CA ASP A 203 -4.66 12.76 -8.84
C ASP A 203 -4.07 13.25 -10.17
N ILE A 204 -2.77 13.56 -10.18
CA ILE A 204 -2.05 13.94 -11.41
C ILE A 204 -2.07 12.80 -12.44
N TYR A 205 -1.89 11.56 -11.99
CA TYR A 205 -1.95 10.39 -12.86
C TYR A 205 -3.35 10.22 -13.47
N TYR A 206 -4.40 10.26 -12.66
CA TYR A 206 -5.77 10.12 -13.13
C TYR A 206 -6.18 11.23 -14.10
N ARG A 207 -5.74 12.46 -13.87
CA ARG A 207 -5.97 13.58 -14.77
C ARG A 207 -5.26 13.37 -16.13
N LYS A 208 -3.98 12.98 -16.11
CA LYS A 208 -3.18 12.79 -17.33
C LYS A 208 -3.63 11.60 -18.18
N THR A 209 -4.15 10.55 -17.55
CA THR A 209 -4.59 9.33 -18.23
C THR A 209 -6.06 9.36 -18.64
N GLU A 210 -6.78 10.46 -18.36
CA GLU A 210 -8.21 10.63 -18.66
C GLU A 210 -9.05 9.42 -18.23
N ILE A 211 -8.79 8.91 -17.03
CA ILE A 211 -9.46 7.72 -16.52
C ILE A 211 -10.98 7.87 -16.65
N ASN A 212 -11.61 6.88 -17.29
CA ASN A 212 -13.05 6.87 -17.53
C ASN A 212 -13.84 6.55 -16.26
N ASN A 213 -13.85 7.48 -15.31
CA ASN A 213 -14.61 7.38 -14.07
C ASN A 213 -15.57 8.56 -13.94
N LYS A 214 -16.87 8.27 -13.71
CA LYS A 214 -17.93 9.30 -13.66
C LYS A 214 -17.72 10.33 -12.54
N ASN A 215 -17.19 9.90 -11.39
CA ASN A 215 -17.00 10.75 -10.22
C ASN A 215 -15.83 11.73 -10.46
N LEU A 216 -14.70 11.24 -11.01
CA LEU A 216 -13.58 12.09 -11.39
C LEU A 216 -13.94 13.06 -12.50
N LYS A 217 -14.68 12.62 -13.53
CA LYS A 217 -15.13 13.51 -14.60
C LYS A 217 -15.99 14.64 -14.06
N LYS A 218 -16.91 14.35 -13.15
CA LYS A 218 -17.72 15.37 -12.50
C LYS A 218 -16.87 16.35 -11.71
N GLU A 219 -15.99 15.83 -10.81
CA GLU A 219 -15.09 16.67 -10.01
C GLU A 219 -14.21 17.57 -10.87
N TYR A 220 -13.55 17.00 -11.90
CA TYR A 220 -12.67 17.78 -12.78
C TYR A 220 -13.39 18.82 -13.62
N SER A 221 -14.69 18.62 -13.94
CA SER A 221 -15.49 19.63 -14.61
C SER A 221 -15.86 20.83 -13.70
N GLU A 222 -15.85 20.62 -12.39
CA GLU A 222 -16.18 21.65 -11.39
C GLU A 222 -14.96 22.48 -10.98
N ILE A 223 -13.73 21.99 -11.22
CA ILE A 223 -12.48 22.70 -10.88
C ILE A 223 -12.05 23.60 -12.02
N LYS A 224 -12.20 24.91 -11.84
CA LYS A 224 -11.91 25.92 -12.88
C LYS A 224 -10.43 26.16 -13.14
N ASN A 225 -9.53 25.95 -12.16
CA ASN A 225 -8.09 26.23 -12.26
C ASN A 225 -7.27 25.10 -11.63
N PHE A 226 -7.15 23.97 -12.34
CA PHE A 226 -6.41 22.80 -11.85
C PHE A 226 -4.91 23.06 -11.71
N ASP A 227 -4.35 23.95 -12.52
CA ASP A 227 -2.92 24.26 -12.51
C ASP A 227 -2.48 25.01 -11.24
N GLU A 228 -3.41 25.65 -10.51
CA GLU A 228 -3.13 26.27 -9.21
C GLU A 228 -3.09 25.27 -8.03
N TYR A 229 -3.62 24.06 -8.22
CA TYR A 229 -3.63 23.00 -7.19
C TYR A 229 -2.30 22.24 -7.09
N ASP A 230 -1.49 22.24 -8.17
CA ASP A 230 -0.22 21.53 -8.23
C ASP A 230 0.95 22.30 -7.58
N VAL A 231 0.74 23.50 -7.05
CA VAL A 231 1.81 24.40 -6.55
C VAL A 231 1.72 24.62 -5.03
N LYS A 232 0.81 23.97 -4.33
CA LYS A 232 0.68 24.05 -2.87
C LYS A 232 0.74 22.64 -2.28
#